data_5142cd4fa3ef013fc352134eb47a8b65
#
_entry.id   5142cd4fa3ef013fc352134eb47a8b65
#
_cell.length_a   1.000
_cell.length_b   1.000
_cell.length_c   1.000
_cell.angle_alpha   90.00
_cell.angle_beta   90.00
_cell.angle_gamma   90.00
#
_symmetry.space_group_name_H-M   'P 1'
#
loop_
_entity.id
_entity.type
_entity.pdbx_description
1 polymer ?
#
loop_
_entity_poly.entity_id
_entity_poly.type
_entity_poly.pdbx_seq_one_letter_code
_entity_poly.pdbx_strand_id
1 'polypeptide(L)'
;GVSIFGQLGLTTQISNAIEIGVKGKKNNTRRGIYSIRFVQQANQISKNNIPLLQLLDCIKNIKRIPDSTPDSSYNRIREIMKSLDEKSIDSMVKLAMKYNPMTRAIVGAILEDLFNEERARVLRDSLNPITVYKVGLTKKVLSTNNFRII
;
A
#
# COMPACT_ATOMS: atom_id res chain seq x y z
N GLY A 1 -16.51 -9.30 -6.44
CA GLY A 1 -15.15 -9.54 -5.99
C GLY A 1 -14.13 -9.41 -7.11
N VAL A 2 -12.88 -9.35 -6.76
CA VAL A 2 -11.80 -9.30 -7.75
C VAL A 2 -11.70 -10.68 -8.41
N SER A 3 -11.98 -10.75 -9.70
CA SER A 3 -11.85 -11.98 -10.48
C SER A 3 -10.37 -12.37 -10.61
N ILE A 4 -10.10 -13.59 -11.08
CA ILE A 4 -8.74 -14.03 -11.37
C ILE A 4 -8.06 -13.07 -12.35
N PHE A 5 -8.76 -12.59 -13.36
CA PHE A 5 -8.23 -11.62 -14.30
C PHE A 5 -7.94 -10.26 -13.62
N GLY A 6 -8.84 -9.85 -12.72
CA GLY A 6 -8.62 -8.64 -11.93
C GLY A 6 -7.40 -8.78 -11.03
N GLN A 7 -7.20 -9.93 -10.42
CA GLN A 7 -6.01 -10.21 -9.61
C GLN A 7 -4.73 -10.19 -10.43
N LEU A 8 -4.74 -10.76 -11.63
CA LEU A 8 -3.59 -10.73 -12.52
C LEU A 8 -3.26 -9.31 -12.97
N GLY A 9 -4.27 -8.52 -13.33
CA GLY A 9 -4.09 -7.12 -13.70
C GLY A 9 -3.51 -6.30 -12.55
N LEU A 10 -4.03 -6.49 -11.35
CA LEU A 10 -3.52 -5.86 -10.13
C LEU A 10 -2.06 -6.24 -9.90
N THR A 11 -1.73 -7.51 -10.00
CA THR A 11 -0.37 -8.01 -9.84
C THR A 11 0.57 -7.37 -10.85
N THR A 12 0.16 -7.26 -12.11
CA THR A 12 0.95 -6.63 -13.16
C THR A 12 1.21 -5.15 -12.86
N GLN A 13 0.19 -4.41 -12.46
CA GLN A 13 0.33 -2.99 -12.13
C GLN A 13 1.29 -2.79 -10.96
N ILE A 14 1.16 -3.58 -9.92
CA ILE A 14 2.02 -3.51 -8.74
C ILE A 14 3.44 -3.91 -9.10
N SER A 15 3.62 -4.96 -9.89
CA SER A 15 4.92 -5.41 -10.34
C SER A 15 5.65 -4.35 -11.15
N ASN A 16 4.93 -3.65 -12.03
CA ASN A 16 5.50 -2.55 -12.79
C ASN A 16 5.98 -1.41 -11.88
N ALA A 17 5.19 -1.08 -10.86
CA ALA A 17 5.58 -0.06 -9.89
C ALA A 17 6.84 -0.47 -9.11
N ILE A 18 6.95 -1.74 -8.74
CA ILE A 18 8.13 -2.27 -8.05
C ILE A 18 9.35 -2.28 -8.98
N GLU A 19 9.20 -2.70 -10.21
CA GLU A 19 10.28 -2.70 -11.19
C GLU A 19 10.83 -1.29 -11.44
N ILE A 20 9.97 -0.30 -11.51
CA ILE A 20 10.36 1.09 -11.60
C ILE A 20 11.18 1.47 -10.37
N GLY A 21 10.76 1.03 -9.16
CA GLY A 21 11.43 1.33 -7.91
C GLY A 21 12.84 0.74 -7.78
N VAL A 22 13.15 -0.29 -8.57
CA VAL A 22 14.47 -0.95 -8.52
C VAL A 22 15.24 -0.83 -9.82
N LYS A 23 14.77 0.00 -10.73
CA LYS A 23 15.42 0.25 -12.02
C LYS A 23 16.88 0.69 -11.81
N GLY A 24 17.78 0.06 -12.52
CA GLY A 24 19.22 0.35 -12.43
C GLY A 24 19.98 -0.55 -11.44
N LYS A 25 19.31 -1.36 -10.66
CA LYS A 25 19.97 -2.38 -9.85
C LYS A 25 20.12 -3.66 -10.66
N LYS A 26 21.37 -4.06 -10.90
CA LYS A 26 21.64 -5.33 -11.57
C LYS A 26 21.01 -6.48 -10.77
N ASN A 27 20.46 -7.44 -11.47
CA ASN A 27 19.89 -8.67 -10.90
C ASN A 27 18.61 -8.49 -10.07
N ASN A 28 18.03 -7.31 -10.08
CA ASN A 28 16.72 -7.13 -9.47
C ASN A 28 15.64 -7.58 -10.44
N THR A 29 15.56 -8.87 -10.61
CA THR A 29 14.39 -9.47 -11.23
C THR A 29 13.22 -9.38 -10.27
N ARG A 30 12.01 -9.44 -10.79
CA ARG A 30 10.80 -9.52 -9.98
C ARG A 30 10.92 -10.62 -8.92
N ARG A 31 11.49 -11.75 -9.27
CA ARG A 31 11.71 -12.88 -8.38
C ARG A 31 12.71 -12.56 -7.26
N GLY A 32 13.81 -11.87 -7.59
CA GLY A 32 14.81 -11.47 -6.61
C GLY A 32 14.24 -10.50 -5.58
N ILE A 33 13.44 -9.53 -6.03
CA ILE A 33 12.76 -8.60 -5.14
C ILE A 33 11.85 -9.34 -4.17
N TYR A 34 11.08 -10.29 -4.64
CA TYR A 34 10.20 -11.08 -3.81
C TYR A 34 10.94 -11.94 -2.80
N SER A 35 12.05 -12.54 -3.21
CA SER A 35 12.85 -13.35 -2.31
C SER A 35 13.36 -12.52 -1.12
N ILE A 36 13.84 -11.30 -1.39
CA ILE A 36 14.29 -10.39 -0.34
C ILE A 36 13.12 -10.03 0.58
N ARG A 37 11.97 -9.72 0.03
CA ARG A 37 10.80 -9.38 0.80
C ARG A 37 10.31 -10.50 1.68
N PHE A 38 10.24 -11.70 1.15
CA PHE A 38 9.76 -12.85 1.90
C PHE A 38 10.59 -13.12 3.14
N VAL A 39 11.88 -12.86 3.09
CA VAL A 39 12.74 -12.95 4.26
C VAL A 39 12.41 -11.88 5.31
N GLN A 40 12.01 -10.67 4.87
CA GLN A 40 11.73 -9.55 5.77
C GLN A 40 10.25 -9.41 6.11
N GLN A 41 9.38 -10.20 5.49
CA GLN A 41 7.94 -10.07 5.64
C GLN A 41 7.46 -10.69 6.94
N ALA A 42 6.84 -9.87 7.82
CA ALA A 42 6.28 -10.33 9.08
C ALA A 42 4.99 -11.14 8.90
N ASN A 43 4.29 -10.95 7.78
CA ASN A 43 3.08 -11.69 7.47
C ASN A 43 3.40 -13.05 6.89
N GLN A 44 2.54 -14.02 7.15
CA GLN A 44 2.61 -15.31 6.47
C GLN A 44 2.25 -15.12 5.00
N ILE A 45 3.07 -15.64 4.10
CA ILE A 45 2.88 -15.49 2.68
C ILE A 45 2.02 -16.62 2.16
N SER A 46 0.98 -16.27 1.43
CA SER A 46 0.13 -17.21 0.72
C SER A 46 -0.14 -16.70 -0.69
N LYS A 47 -0.52 -17.62 -1.57
CA LYS A 47 -0.84 -17.27 -2.96
C LYS A 47 -1.91 -16.19 -3.06
N ASN A 48 -2.86 -16.19 -2.13
CA ASN A 48 -3.99 -15.25 -2.16
C ASN A 48 -3.62 -13.85 -1.65
N ASN A 49 -2.58 -13.71 -0.82
CA ASN A 49 -2.23 -12.41 -0.26
C ASN A 49 -1.02 -11.76 -0.92
N ILE A 50 -0.33 -12.43 -1.84
CA ILE A 50 0.81 -11.85 -2.55
C ILE A 50 0.48 -10.51 -3.23
N PRO A 51 -0.60 -10.37 -3.99
CA PRO A 51 -0.92 -9.06 -4.59
C PRO A 51 -1.13 -7.96 -3.55
N LEU A 52 -1.76 -8.28 -2.43
CA LEU A 52 -1.98 -7.32 -1.35
C LEU A 52 -0.67 -6.93 -0.66
N LEU A 53 0.23 -7.89 -0.45
CA LEU A 53 1.56 -7.60 0.09
C LEU A 53 2.37 -6.71 -0.86
N GLN A 54 2.26 -6.95 -2.17
CA GLN A 54 2.89 -6.10 -3.17
C GLN A 54 2.39 -4.67 -3.09
N LEU A 55 1.08 -4.51 -2.95
CA LEU A 55 0.46 -3.20 -2.82
C LEU A 55 0.92 -2.49 -1.55
N LEU A 56 0.95 -3.20 -0.43
CA LEU A 56 1.44 -2.65 0.83
C LEU A 56 2.91 -2.23 0.74
N ASP A 57 3.70 -2.92 -0.06
CA ASP A 57 5.10 -2.52 -0.28
C ASP A 57 5.24 -1.28 -1.12
N CYS A 58 4.40 -1.14 -2.13
CA CYS A 58 4.37 0.11 -2.89
C CYS A 58 4.04 1.28 -1.95
N ILE A 59 3.12 1.08 -1.03
CA ILE A 59 2.77 2.09 -0.04
C ILE A 59 3.96 2.37 0.89
N LYS A 60 4.61 1.33 1.38
CA LYS A 60 5.79 1.49 2.23
C LYS A 60 6.91 2.27 1.54
N ASN A 61 7.05 2.11 0.24
CA ASN A 61 8.09 2.75 -0.55
C ASN A 61 7.59 3.95 -1.36
N ILE A 62 6.47 4.51 -1.00
CA ILE A 62 5.79 5.57 -1.78
C ILE A 62 6.70 6.78 -2.04
N LYS A 63 7.58 7.11 -1.11
CA LYS A 63 8.52 8.24 -1.26
C LYS A 63 9.67 7.95 -2.22
N ARG A 64 9.87 6.69 -2.59
CA ARG A 64 11.05 6.23 -3.34
C ARG A 64 10.71 5.63 -4.68
N ILE A 65 9.48 5.76 -5.13
CA ILE A 65 9.09 5.25 -6.45
C ILE A 65 9.67 6.21 -7.51
N PRO A 66 10.63 5.77 -8.33
CA PRO A 66 11.24 6.62 -9.35
C PRO A 66 10.22 7.08 -10.38
N ASP A 67 10.46 8.25 -10.93
CA ASP A 67 9.64 8.84 -12.01
C ASP A 67 8.17 9.02 -11.62
N SER A 68 7.89 9.05 -10.30
CA SER A 68 6.55 9.29 -9.76
C SER A 68 6.64 10.24 -8.57
N THR A 69 5.63 11.08 -8.41
CA THR A 69 5.48 11.88 -7.21
C THR A 69 4.69 11.11 -6.17
N PRO A 70 4.83 11.42 -4.87
CA PRO A 70 3.98 10.83 -3.85
C PRO A 70 2.49 11.00 -4.13
N ASP A 71 2.07 12.16 -4.60
CA ASP A 71 0.67 12.41 -4.97
C ASP A 71 0.19 11.47 -6.07
N SER A 72 0.97 11.32 -7.12
CA SER A 72 0.64 10.45 -8.25
C SER A 72 0.56 8.99 -7.80
N SER A 73 1.52 8.55 -7.02
CA SER A 73 1.54 7.19 -6.46
C SER A 73 0.36 6.93 -5.54
N TYR A 74 0.06 7.90 -4.66
CA TYR A 74 -1.07 7.81 -3.75
C TYR A 74 -2.39 7.66 -4.51
N ASN A 75 -2.61 8.51 -5.52
CA ASN A 75 -3.83 8.45 -6.34
C ASN A 75 -3.97 7.12 -7.06
N ARG A 76 -2.87 6.60 -7.58
CA ARG A 76 -2.88 5.30 -8.28
C ARG A 76 -3.19 4.15 -7.33
N ILE A 77 -2.58 4.15 -6.17
CA ILE A 77 -2.84 3.15 -5.12
C ILE A 77 -4.30 3.23 -4.68
N ARG A 78 -4.81 4.44 -4.50
CA ARG A 78 -6.21 4.67 -4.15
C ARG A 78 -7.16 4.06 -5.18
N GLU A 79 -6.90 4.27 -6.47
CA GLU A 79 -7.72 3.70 -7.53
C GLU A 79 -7.66 2.16 -7.53
N ILE A 80 -6.51 1.58 -7.28
CA ILE A 80 -6.37 0.13 -7.13
C ILE A 80 -7.20 -0.36 -5.94
N MET A 81 -7.08 0.29 -4.78
CA MET A 81 -7.82 -0.10 -3.59
C MET A 81 -9.33 0.04 -3.77
N LYS A 82 -9.76 1.06 -4.51
CA LYS A 82 -11.16 1.26 -4.83
C LYS A 82 -11.76 0.08 -5.61
N SER A 83 -10.97 -0.61 -6.40
CA SER A 83 -11.40 -1.75 -7.19
C SER A 83 -11.45 -3.06 -6.42
N LEU A 84 -10.91 -3.11 -5.19
CA LEU A 84 -10.88 -4.31 -4.39
C LEU A 84 -12.26 -4.60 -3.77
N ASP A 85 -12.59 -5.88 -3.62
CA ASP A 85 -13.79 -6.27 -2.90
C ASP A 85 -13.61 -6.16 -1.38
N GLU A 86 -14.70 -6.28 -0.65
CA GLU A 86 -14.67 -6.13 0.81
C GLU A 86 -13.76 -7.15 1.49
N LYS A 87 -13.76 -8.37 1.00
CA LYS A 87 -12.92 -9.43 1.56
C LYS A 87 -11.44 -9.12 1.38
N SER A 88 -11.06 -8.60 0.22
CA SER A 88 -9.68 -8.18 -0.05
C SER A 88 -9.28 -6.99 0.82
N ILE A 89 -10.18 -6.03 1.00
CA ILE A 89 -9.93 -4.89 1.89
C ILE A 89 -9.74 -5.36 3.34
N ASP A 90 -10.59 -6.25 3.83
CA ASP A 90 -10.45 -6.77 5.19
C ASP A 90 -9.12 -7.51 5.37
N SER A 91 -8.72 -8.29 4.38
CA SER A 91 -7.42 -8.96 4.37
C SER A 91 -6.27 -7.95 4.35
N MET A 92 -6.39 -6.89 3.57
CA MET A 92 -5.39 -5.84 3.48
C MET A 92 -5.19 -5.13 4.81
N VAL A 93 -6.26 -4.85 5.55
CA VAL A 93 -6.16 -4.25 6.87
C VAL A 93 -5.38 -5.16 7.83
N LYS A 94 -5.68 -6.45 7.85
CA LYS A 94 -4.97 -7.42 8.69
C LYS A 94 -3.48 -7.48 8.34
N LEU A 95 -3.16 -7.52 7.05
CA LEU A 95 -1.77 -7.55 6.60
C LEU A 95 -1.05 -6.25 6.94
N ALA A 96 -1.71 -5.11 6.79
CA ALA A 96 -1.15 -3.80 7.08
C ALA A 96 -0.75 -3.64 8.56
N MET A 97 -1.44 -4.31 9.47
CA MET A 97 -1.15 -4.22 10.91
C MET A 97 0.28 -4.66 11.26
N LYS A 98 0.92 -5.46 10.43
CA LYS A 98 2.31 -5.87 10.60
C LYS A 98 3.31 -5.02 9.82
N TYR A 99 2.86 -3.94 9.20
CA TYR A 99 3.72 -2.97 8.54
C TYR A 99 4.07 -1.80 9.48
N ASN A 100 4.99 -0.96 9.03
CA ASN A 100 5.40 0.20 9.81
C ASN A 100 4.26 1.23 9.99
N PRO A 101 4.39 2.14 10.96
CA PRO A 101 3.32 3.11 11.24
C PRO A 101 2.95 3.99 10.05
N MET A 102 3.91 4.43 9.26
CA MET A 102 3.64 5.25 8.07
C MET A 102 2.77 4.50 7.06
N THR A 103 3.05 3.23 6.81
CA THR A 103 2.26 2.40 5.90
C THR A 103 0.83 2.25 6.43
N ARG A 104 0.67 1.98 7.72
CA ARG A 104 -0.65 1.86 8.35
C ARG A 104 -1.43 3.17 8.26
N ALA A 105 -0.76 4.30 8.44
CA ALA A 105 -1.40 5.61 8.31
C ALA A 105 -1.91 5.87 6.90
N ILE A 106 -1.10 5.57 5.89
CA ILE A 106 -1.50 5.76 4.49
C ILE A 106 -2.68 4.86 4.11
N VAL A 107 -2.61 3.58 4.47
CA VAL A 107 -3.72 2.65 4.22
C VAL A 107 -5.00 3.14 4.90
N GLY A 108 -4.89 3.56 6.15
CA GLY A 108 -6.03 4.08 6.90
C GLY A 108 -6.64 5.32 6.27
N ALA A 109 -5.81 6.26 5.83
CA ALA A 109 -6.27 7.49 5.16
C ALA A 109 -7.03 7.17 3.85
N ILE A 110 -6.51 6.24 3.07
CA ILE A 110 -7.17 5.82 1.83
C ILE A 110 -8.52 5.16 2.12
N LEU A 111 -8.57 4.27 3.11
CA LEU A 111 -9.80 3.57 3.47
C LEU A 111 -10.87 4.53 4.01
N GLU A 112 -10.46 5.50 4.83
CA GLU A 112 -11.38 6.52 5.32
C GLU A 112 -11.99 7.33 4.19
N ASP A 113 -11.16 7.70 3.22
CA ASP A 113 -11.61 8.47 2.07
C ASP A 113 -12.53 7.67 1.13
N LEU A 114 -12.24 6.39 0.92
CA LEU A 114 -12.97 5.56 -0.05
C LEU A 114 -14.24 4.91 0.50
N PHE A 115 -14.26 4.51 1.75
CA PHE A 115 -15.33 3.62 2.25
C PHE A 115 -16.02 4.14 3.50
N ASN A 116 -15.41 3.99 4.67
CA ASN A 116 -15.98 4.46 5.93
C ASN A 116 -14.91 4.48 7.03
N GLU A 117 -15.31 5.03 8.19
CA GLU A 117 -14.42 5.17 9.34
C GLU A 117 -14.08 3.86 10.05
N GLU A 118 -14.94 2.84 10.00
CA GLU A 118 -14.74 1.65 10.83
C GLU A 118 -13.50 0.85 10.49
N ARG A 119 -13.28 0.59 9.22
CA ARG A 119 -12.08 -0.12 8.77
C ARG A 119 -10.82 0.68 9.03
N ALA A 120 -10.90 1.99 8.81
CA ALA A 120 -9.77 2.88 9.05
C ALA A 120 -9.48 3.03 10.54
N ARG A 121 -10.46 2.92 11.40
CA ARG A 121 -10.31 3.08 12.85
C ARG A 121 -9.32 2.08 13.44
N VAL A 122 -9.37 0.83 13.01
CA VAL A 122 -8.43 -0.21 13.48
C VAL A 122 -6.99 0.23 13.25
N LEU A 123 -6.71 0.77 12.07
CA LEU A 123 -5.38 1.26 11.73
C LEU A 123 -5.04 2.53 12.51
N ARG A 124 -5.98 3.46 12.63
CA ARG A 124 -5.77 4.71 13.36
C ARG A 124 -5.46 4.44 14.83
N ASP A 125 -6.22 3.54 15.46
CA ASP A 125 -6.02 3.21 16.88
C ASP A 125 -4.69 2.52 17.15
N SER A 126 -4.07 1.94 16.12
CA SER A 126 -2.74 1.32 16.22
C SER A 126 -1.59 2.33 16.19
N LEU A 127 -1.88 3.60 15.89
CA LEU A 127 -0.86 4.62 15.70
C LEU A 127 -0.70 5.51 16.93
N ASN A 128 0.52 6.05 17.10
CA ASN A 128 0.77 7.08 18.10
C ASN A 128 -0.03 8.33 17.72
N PRO A 129 -0.86 8.88 18.64
CA PRO A 129 -1.78 9.96 18.31
C PRO A 129 -1.13 11.31 17.99
N ILE A 130 0.16 11.46 18.25
CA ILE A 130 0.86 12.73 18.00
C ILE A 130 1.89 12.67 16.87
N THR A 131 2.18 11.49 16.33
CA THR A 131 3.18 11.35 15.27
C THR A 131 2.63 11.90 13.96
N VAL A 132 3.45 12.69 13.27
CA VAL A 132 3.18 13.21 11.92
C VAL A 132 4.02 12.42 10.91
N TYR A 133 3.40 11.99 9.84
CA TYR A 133 4.06 11.20 8.80
C TYR A 133 4.36 12.07 7.58
N LYS A 134 5.64 12.30 7.33
CA LYS A 134 6.11 13.14 6.21
C LYS A 134 6.21 12.29 4.95
N VAL A 135 5.20 12.33 4.13
CA VAL A 135 5.11 11.55 2.89
C VAL A 135 5.37 12.42 1.65
N GLY A 136 5.14 13.72 1.77
CA GLY A 136 5.26 14.63 0.65
C GLY A 136 3.97 14.75 -0.16
N LEU A 137 2.84 14.49 0.49
CA LEU A 137 1.53 14.66 -0.16
C LEU A 137 1.08 16.11 -0.12
N THR A 138 0.45 16.57 -1.18
CA THR A 138 -0.17 17.90 -1.21
C THR A 138 -1.55 17.86 -0.58
N LYS A 139 -2.06 19.04 -0.19
CA LYS A 139 -3.41 19.17 0.39
C LYS A 139 -4.53 18.74 -0.56
N LYS A 140 -4.25 18.69 -1.87
CA LYS A 140 -5.25 18.30 -2.87
C LYS A 140 -5.57 16.81 -2.85
N VAL A 141 -4.68 16.01 -2.32
CA VAL A 141 -4.81 14.55 -2.35
C VAL A 141 -5.57 14.03 -1.14
N LEU A 142 -5.37 14.67 0.01
CA LEU A 142 -6.01 14.28 1.26
C LEU A 142 -7.27 15.12 1.49
N SER A 143 -8.43 14.48 1.53
CA SER A 143 -9.69 15.15 1.84
C SER A 143 -9.81 15.50 3.33
N THR A 144 -9.25 14.65 4.19
CA THR A 144 -9.14 14.87 5.64
C THR A 144 -7.76 14.45 6.09
N ASN A 145 -7.35 14.90 7.28
CA ASN A 145 -6.02 14.56 7.78
C ASN A 145 -6.06 13.93 9.17
N ASN A 146 -6.97 12.99 9.37
CA ASN A 146 -7.12 12.27 10.62
C ASN A 146 -5.92 11.36 10.93
N PHE A 147 -5.10 11.06 9.93
CA PHE A 147 -3.90 10.24 10.07
C PHE A 147 -2.60 11.05 10.13
N ARG A 148 -2.70 12.37 10.14
CA ARG A 148 -1.55 13.28 10.30
C ARG A 148 -0.45 13.05 9.26
N ILE A 149 -0.85 12.90 8.01
CA ILE A 149 0.07 12.74 6.87
C ILE A 149 0.28 14.10 6.20
N ILE A 150 1.51 14.43 5.92
CA ILE A 150 1.85 15.66 5.20
C ILE A 150 2.80 15.39 4.03
#